data_d02c9d73ff022a46aabf0642001ea769
#
_entry.id   d02c9d73ff022a46aabf0642001ea769
#
_cell.length_a   1.000
_cell.length_b   1.000
_cell.length_c   1.000
_cell.angle_alpha   90.00
_cell.angle_beta   90.00
_cell.angle_gamma   90.00
#
_symmetry.space_group_name_H-M   'P 1'
#
loop_
_entity.id
_entity.type
_entity.pdbx_description
1 polymer ?
#
loop_
_entity_poly.entity_id
_entity_poly.type
_entity_poly.pdbx_seq_one_letter_code
_entity_poly.pdbx_strand_id
1 'polypeptide(L)' 'MVNDAIYNKFSIIERCIIRVKEVYDNKPDNLLDYTKQDSIILNIQRAVEACIDISMHIISQKNWGFLKIAEMPLKS' A
#
# COMPACT_ATOMS: atom_id res chain seq x y z
N MET A 1 -5.59 -12.38 -17.62
CA MET A 1 -5.46 -13.29 -16.49
C MET A 1 -4.88 -12.57 -15.28
N VAL A 2 -5.44 -12.81 -14.14
CA VAL A 2 -4.95 -12.17 -12.92
C VAL A 2 -3.62 -12.81 -12.53
N ASN A 3 -2.65 -11.98 -12.28
CA ASN A 3 -1.35 -12.42 -11.82
C ASN A 3 -1.43 -12.69 -10.32
N ASP A 4 -0.92 -13.87 -9.90
CA ASP A 4 -0.94 -14.24 -8.50
C ASP A 4 -0.24 -13.22 -7.62
N ALA A 5 0.84 -12.64 -8.12
CA ALA A 5 1.57 -11.64 -7.36
C ALA A 5 0.71 -10.40 -7.11
N ILE A 6 -0.03 -9.98 -8.14
CA ILE A 6 -0.93 -8.83 -7.99
C ILE A 6 -2.04 -9.16 -7.02
N TYR A 7 -2.62 -10.35 -7.16
CA TYR A 7 -3.69 -10.77 -6.28
C TYR A 7 -3.23 -10.80 -4.82
N ASN A 8 -2.03 -11.30 -4.59
CA ASN A 8 -1.48 -11.35 -3.23
C ASN A 8 -1.29 -9.94 -2.67
N LYS A 9 -0.87 -8.99 -3.51
CA LYS A 9 -0.70 -7.62 -3.05
C LYS A 9 -2.03 -6.97 -2.71
N PHE A 10 -3.07 -7.26 -3.47
CA PHE A 10 -4.42 -6.78 -3.13
C PHE A 10 -4.85 -7.32 -1.77
N SER A 11 -4.55 -8.60 -1.51
CA SER A 11 -4.86 -9.19 -0.21
C SER A 11 -4.15 -8.48 0.92
N ILE A 12 -2.90 -8.11 0.71
CA ILE A 12 -2.14 -7.38 1.71
C ILE A 12 -2.81 -6.03 2.00
N ILE A 13 -3.18 -5.32 0.95
CA ILE A 13 -3.85 -4.02 1.12
C ILE A 13 -5.12 -4.19 1.92
N GLU A 14 -5.92 -5.16 1.56
CA GLU A 14 -7.19 -5.40 2.22
C GLU A 14 -6.99 -5.69 3.72
N ARG A 15 -6.05 -6.54 4.03
CA ARG A 15 -5.77 -6.89 5.42
C ARG A 15 -5.24 -5.70 6.21
N CYS A 16 -4.42 -4.87 5.57
CA CYS A 16 -3.90 -3.69 6.24
C CYS A 16 -5.01 -2.69 6.55
N ILE A 17 -5.94 -2.52 5.62
CA ILE A 17 -7.07 -1.62 5.84
C ILE A 17 -7.95 -2.13 6.96
N ILE A 18 -8.23 -3.43 6.98
CA ILE A 18 -9.01 -4.03 8.04
C ILE A 18 -8.35 -3.80 9.39
N ARG A 19 -7.03 -3.99 9.45
CA ARG A 19 -6.30 -3.80 10.69
C ARG A 19 -6.38 -2.35 11.16
N VAL A 20 -6.25 -1.40 10.24
CA VAL A 20 -6.36 0.01 10.59
C VAL A 20 -7.74 0.28 11.21
N LYS A 21 -8.78 -0.24 10.59
CA LYS A 21 -10.13 -0.05 11.11
C LYS A 21 -10.31 -0.64 12.49
N GLU A 22 -9.74 -1.83 12.70
CA GLU A 22 -9.83 -2.49 14.00
C GLU A 22 -9.13 -1.69 15.09
N VAL A 23 -7.95 -1.18 14.78
CA VAL A 23 -7.16 -0.45 15.77
C VAL A 23 -7.79 0.90 16.06
N TYR A 24 -8.24 1.57 15.01
CA TYR A 24 -8.87 2.89 15.18
C TYR A 24 -10.21 2.78 15.91
N ASP A 25 -11.02 1.80 15.53
CA ASP A 25 -12.29 1.47 16.19
C ASP A 25 -13.21 2.70 16.34
N ASN A 26 -13.18 3.58 15.36
CA ASN A 26 -14.00 4.80 15.33
C ASN A 26 -13.84 5.68 16.56
N LYS A 27 -12.71 5.59 17.22
CA LYS A 27 -12.42 6.40 18.39
C LYS A 27 -11.21 7.27 18.13
N PRO A 28 -11.40 8.55 17.88
CA PRO A 28 -10.27 9.44 17.62
C PRO A 28 -9.20 9.42 18.71
N ASP A 29 -9.61 9.16 19.95
CA ASP A 29 -8.66 9.10 21.06
C ASP A 29 -7.64 7.98 20.88
N ASN A 30 -7.97 6.96 20.08
CA ASN A 30 -7.02 5.89 19.82
C ASN A 30 -5.78 6.39 19.09
N LEU A 31 -5.89 7.52 18.41
CA LEU A 31 -4.73 8.10 17.74
C LEU A 31 -3.76 8.74 18.72
N LEU A 32 -4.18 8.94 19.97
CA LEU A 32 -3.32 9.46 21.01
C LEU A 32 -2.54 8.36 21.73
N ASP A 33 -2.91 7.11 21.50
CA ASP A 33 -2.21 5.95 22.04
C ASP A 33 -1.06 5.62 21.08
N TYR A 34 0.16 5.77 21.56
CA TYR A 34 1.32 5.58 20.68
C TYR A 34 1.39 4.20 20.06
N THR A 35 1.03 3.17 20.82
CA THR A 35 1.04 1.81 20.28
C THR A 35 0.04 1.68 19.13
N LYS A 36 -1.14 2.19 19.31
CA LYS A 36 -2.18 2.14 18.28
C LYS A 36 -1.81 3.00 17.09
N GLN A 37 -1.26 4.18 17.37
CA GLN A 37 -0.81 5.09 16.33
C GLN A 37 0.27 4.41 15.46
N ASP A 38 1.24 3.77 16.10
CA ASP A 38 2.30 3.10 15.37
C ASP A 38 1.76 1.97 14.53
N SER A 39 0.81 1.21 15.06
CA SER A 39 0.20 0.12 14.32
C SER A 39 -0.54 0.63 13.08
N ILE A 40 -1.28 1.72 13.24
CA ILE A 40 -2.01 2.31 12.12
C ILE A 40 -1.04 2.79 11.05
N ILE A 41 0.00 3.51 11.46
CA ILE A 41 0.99 4.04 10.52
C ILE A 41 1.67 2.90 9.77
N LEU A 42 2.09 1.86 10.50
CA LEU A 42 2.75 0.73 9.87
C LEU A 42 1.87 0.06 8.83
N ASN A 43 0.60 -0.13 9.16
CA ASN A 43 -0.31 -0.79 8.22
C ASN A 43 -0.61 0.09 7.01
N ILE A 44 -0.69 1.39 7.20
CA ILE A 44 -0.84 2.31 6.07
C ILE A 44 0.39 2.25 5.17
N GLN A 45 1.58 2.23 5.76
CA GLN A 45 2.81 2.12 4.99
C GLN A 45 2.84 0.84 4.17
N ARG A 46 2.45 -0.27 4.76
CA ARG A 46 2.41 -1.54 4.05
C ARG A 46 1.43 -1.51 2.89
N ALA A 47 0.27 -0.89 3.09
CA ALA A 47 -0.72 -0.78 2.03
C ALA A 47 -0.18 0.07 0.89
N VAL A 48 0.48 1.18 1.21
CA VAL A 48 1.06 2.05 0.19
C VAL A 48 2.14 1.30 -0.59
N GLU A 49 3.01 0.58 0.10
CA GLU A 49 4.05 -0.19 -0.57
C GLU A 49 3.47 -1.24 -1.50
N ALA A 50 2.40 -1.90 -1.08
CA ALA A 50 1.74 -2.88 -1.92
C ALA A 50 1.12 -2.22 -3.15
N CYS A 51 0.57 -1.03 -3.00
CA CYS A 51 0.03 -0.29 -4.13
C CYS A 51 1.11 0.06 -5.14
N ILE A 52 2.27 0.49 -4.64
CA ILE A 52 3.40 0.80 -5.50
C ILE A 52 3.86 -0.45 -6.24
N ASP A 53 3.96 -1.57 -5.53
CA ASP A 53 4.38 -2.82 -6.15
C ASP A 53 3.44 -3.26 -7.26
N ILE A 54 2.13 -3.12 -7.02
CA ILE A 54 1.14 -3.46 -8.04
C ILE A 54 1.33 -2.56 -9.26
N SER A 55 1.49 -1.28 -9.03
CA SER A 55 1.65 -0.31 -10.12
C SER A 55 2.87 -0.64 -10.95
N MET A 56 4.00 -0.92 -10.30
CA MET A 56 5.23 -1.25 -11.00
C MET A 56 5.08 -2.55 -11.79
N HIS A 57 4.38 -3.50 -11.21
CA HIS A 57 4.18 -4.78 -11.87
C HIS A 57 3.34 -4.63 -13.15
N ILE A 58 2.28 -3.85 -13.05
CA ILE A 58 1.40 -3.60 -14.20
C ILE A 58 2.16 -2.86 -15.30
N ILE A 59 2.91 -1.84 -14.91
CA ILE A 59 3.68 -1.07 -15.88
C ILE A 59 4.71 -1.95 -16.56
N SER A 60 5.37 -2.79 -15.80
CA SER A 60 6.35 -3.72 -16.33
C SER A 60 5.74 -4.66 -17.37
N GLN A 61 4.54 -5.17 -17.05
CA GLN A 61 3.85 -6.07 -17.97
C GLN A 61 3.47 -5.38 -19.27
N LYS A 62 3.11 -4.11 -19.18
CA LYS A 62 2.78 -3.35 -20.37
C LYS A 62 4.00 -3.03 -21.19
N ASN A 63 5.14 -3.01 -20.57
CA ASN A 63 6.41 -2.83 -21.24
C ASN A 63 6.55 -1.48 -21.96
N TRP A 64 5.72 -0.51 -21.58
CA TRP A 64 5.85 0.82 -22.19
C TRP A 64 5.99 1.91 -21.16
N GLY A 65 5.44 1.71 -19.99
CA GLY A 65 5.53 2.73 -18.95
C GLY A 65 6.82 2.68 -18.18
N PHE A 66 7.54 1.57 -18.28
CA PHE A 66 8.75 1.39 -17.52
C PHE A 66 9.79 2.46 -17.84
N LEU A 67 10.00 2.71 -19.12
CA LEU A 67 10.98 3.70 -19.52
C LEU A 67 10.58 5.10 -19.09
N LYS A 68 9.29 5.38 -19.14
CA LYS A 68 8.80 6.67 -18.69
C LYS A 68 9.07 6.88 -17.22
N ILE A 69 8.86 5.86 -16.43
CA ILE A 69 9.12 5.95 -15.01
C ILE A 69 10.59 6.18 -14.75
N ALA A 70 11.43 5.47 -15.49
CA ALA A 70 12.88 5.62 -15.32
C ALA A 70 13.35 7.03 -15.69
N GLU A 71 12.66 7.67 -16.61
CA GLU A 71 13.03 9.02 -17.05
C GLU A 71 12.42 10.11 -16.20
N MET A 72 11.39 9.78 -15.47
CA MET A 72 10.72 10.78 -14.65
C MET A 72 11.62 11.18 -13.47
N PRO A 73 11.73 12.47 -13.22
CA PRO A 73 12.43 12.89 -12.02
C PRO A 73 11.59 12.50 -10.82
N LEU A 74 12.16 11.65 -9.99
CA LEU A 74 11.44 11.17 -8.83
C LEU A 74 11.31 12.23 -7.76
N LYS A 75 12.21 13.15 -7.77
CA LYS A 75 12.04 14.27 -6.89
C LYS A 75 11.28 15.33 -7.63
N SER A 76 10.55 16.02 -6.94
CA SER A 76 9.83 17.11 -7.53
C SER A 76 10.74 18.24 -7.84
#